data_f43b628174a18daf1c85acb927af504f
#
_entry.id   f43b628174a18daf1c85acb927af504f
#
_cell.length_a   1.000
_cell.length_b   1.000
_cell.length_c   1.000
_cell.angle_alpha   90.00
_cell.angle_beta   90.00
_cell.angle_gamma   90.00
#
_symmetry.space_group_name_H-M   'P 1'
#
loop_
_entity.id
_entity.type
_entity.pdbx_description
1 polymer ?
#
loop_
_entity_poly.entity_id
_entity_poly.type
_entity_poly.pdbx_seq_one_letter_code
_entity_poly.pdbx_strand_id
1 'polypeptide(L)'
;MGFKKNLLHYKKNLFLGLLAISLFSCSALGQWWYDRLDVYLANYFFKYADFSNEQKTYVSSVTLDYLAWNSSSEIPKYRNLIIKIRALDETTTTKDIQKLFKEGESMFKASNDFFTPHIVRFTKTISETQVKEINLYFEERIKKWKESLDETKYQNPQEQIVKSTKRLARFLGVRLSEEQLITIKELSNKIVEPDTSYIESQDIWNRELISILRKRESQNFDVTLTNHLNGLLNFEGRGNRNLIYHEILARVIASLDEDQKKKFHKRLNYFISSLEKIIKNQK
;
A
#
# COMPACT_ATOMS: atom_id res chain seq x y z
N MET A 1 -21.12 -11.37 -14.51
CA MET A 1 -21.59 -10.91 -13.20
C MET A 1 -20.68 -11.49 -12.12
N GLY A 2 -19.42 -11.06 -12.01
CA GLY A 2 -18.37 -11.68 -11.16
C GLY A 2 -17.20 -10.79 -10.76
N PHE A 3 -17.22 -9.50 -11.07
CA PHE A 3 -16.02 -8.62 -10.87
C PHE A 3 -16.04 -7.75 -9.59
N LYS A 4 -17.07 -7.81 -8.75
CA LYS A 4 -17.24 -6.91 -7.58
C LYS A 4 -16.74 -7.44 -6.22
N LYS A 5 -16.33 -8.72 -6.09
CA LYS A 5 -16.07 -9.35 -4.78
C LYS A 5 -14.63 -9.27 -4.24
N ASN A 6 -13.66 -8.72 -4.96
CA ASN A 6 -12.23 -8.83 -4.58
C ASN A 6 -11.55 -7.52 -4.14
N LEU A 7 -12.30 -6.44 -3.89
CA LEU A 7 -11.69 -5.12 -3.60
C LEU A 7 -11.29 -4.90 -2.13
N LEU A 8 -11.59 -5.82 -1.22
CA LEU A 8 -11.50 -5.58 0.23
C LEU A 8 -10.15 -5.90 0.88
N HIS A 9 -9.27 -6.63 0.21
CA HIS A 9 -7.92 -6.92 0.75
C HIS A 9 -6.90 -5.80 0.50
N TYR A 10 -7.30 -4.66 -0.07
CA TYR A 10 -6.39 -3.68 -0.69
C TYR A 10 -5.75 -2.66 0.26
N LYS A 11 -6.13 -2.56 1.52
CA LYS A 11 -5.52 -1.56 2.42
C LYS A 11 -4.25 -1.99 3.15
N LYS A 12 -4.01 -3.29 3.30
CA LYS A 12 -2.67 -3.80 3.69
C LYS A 12 -1.61 -3.48 2.62
N ASN A 13 -2.08 -3.09 1.44
CA ASN A 13 -1.31 -2.96 0.22
C ASN A 13 -1.51 -1.62 -0.48
N LEU A 14 -1.87 -0.53 0.22
CA LEU A 14 -1.91 0.76 -0.47
C LEU A 14 -0.52 1.11 -1.03
N PHE A 15 0.53 0.75 -0.30
CA PHE A 15 1.91 0.88 -0.76
C PHE A 15 2.27 -0.18 -1.81
N LEU A 16 2.02 -1.47 -1.53
CA LEU A 16 2.09 -2.52 -2.56
C LEU A 16 1.08 -2.27 -3.68
N GLY A 17 -0.05 -1.62 -3.39
CA GLY A 17 -1.04 -1.19 -4.35
C GLY A 17 -0.55 -0.06 -5.24
N LEU A 18 0.04 1.01 -4.72
CA LEU A 18 0.66 2.08 -5.50
C LEU A 18 1.87 1.56 -6.28
N LEU A 19 2.71 0.73 -5.67
CA LEU A 19 3.80 0.03 -6.36
C LEU A 19 3.23 -0.97 -7.39
N ALA A 20 2.23 -1.77 -7.03
CA ALA A 20 1.59 -2.72 -7.93
C ALA A 20 0.83 -2.03 -9.05
N ILE A 21 0.13 -0.93 -8.78
CA ILE A 21 -0.62 -0.19 -9.79
C ILE A 21 0.34 0.42 -10.82
N SER A 22 1.51 0.93 -10.43
CA SER A 22 2.56 1.36 -11.37
C SER A 22 3.15 0.18 -12.16
N LEU A 23 2.98 -1.06 -11.69
CA LEU A 23 3.55 -2.27 -12.28
C LEU A 23 2.55 -3.07 -13.14
N PHE A 24 1.24 -2.74 -13.11
CA PHE A 24 0.19 -3.53 -13.80
C PHE A 24 0.11 -3.33 -15.31
N SER A 25 0.96 -2.51 -15.90
CA SER A 25 0.74 -2.12 -17.27
C SER A 25 1.66 -2.79 -18.27
N CYS A 26 1.07 -3.42 -19.26
CA CYS A 26 1.72 -3.65 -20.55
C CYS A 26 2.28 -2.30 -21.08
N SER A 27 3.51 -2.27 -21.47
CA SER A 27 4.36 -1.14 -21.82
C SER A 27 3.69 0.23 -22.19
N ALA A 28 2.65 0.27 -22.98
CA ALA A 28 1.94 1.49 -23.37
C ALA A 28 0.80 1.84 -22.38
N LEU A 29 0.09 0.84 -21.82
CA LEU A 29 -0.99 1.06 -20.85
C LEU A 29 -0.46 1.53 -19.50
N GLY A 30 0.78 1.17 -19.11
CA GLY A 30 1.39 1.58 -17.88
C GLY A 30 1.82 3.02 -17.84
N GLN A 31 2.42 3.45 -18.90
CA GLN A 31 2.74 4.85 -19.10
C GLN A 31 1.44 5.67 -19.06
N TRP A 32 0.46 5.30 -19.87
CA TRP A 32 -0.84 6.00 -19.92
C TRP A 32 -1.55 6.04 -18.57
N TRP A 33 -1.44 4.98 -17.77
CA TRP A 33 -2.02 4.95 -16.43
C TRP A 33 -1.24 5.81 -15.46
N TYR A 34 0.10 5.77 -15.51
CA TYR A 34 0.96 6.59 -14.68
C TYR A 34 0.78 8.09 -15.00
N ASP A 35 0.66 8.45 -16.25
CA ASP A 35 0.41 9.83 -16.71
C ASP A 35 -0.94 10.41 -16.23
N ARG A 36 -1.79 9.55 -15.65
CA ARG A 36 -3.10 9.93 -15.06
C ARG A 36 -3.19 9.66 -13.57
N LEU A 37 -2.08 9.34 -12.93
CA LEU A 37 -2.03 9.03 -11.50
C LEU A 37 -2.55 10.21 -10.66
N ASP A 38 -2.25 11.44 -11.05
CA ASP A 38 -2.77 12.68 -10.46
C ASP A 38 -4.31 12.70 -10.43
N VAL A 39 -4.95 12.41 -11.54
CA VAL A 39 -6.42 12.34 -11.67
C VAL A 39 -7.00 11.21 -10.80
N TYR A 40 -6.35 10.04 -10.75
CA TYR A 40 -6.80 8.94 -9.91
C TYR A 40 -6.69 9.27 -8.42
N LEU A 41 -5.60 9.90 -8.00
CA LEU A 41 -5.40 10.33 -6.62
C LEU A 41 -6.41 11.40 -6.21
N ALA A 42 -6.62 12.43 -7.05
CA ALA A 42 -7.60 13.48 -6.82
C ALA A 42 -9.02 12.89 -6.69
N ASN A 43 -9.44 12.07 -7.67
CA ASN A 43 -10.75 11.42 -7.65
C ASN A 43 -10.94 10.47 -6.46
N TYR A 44 -9.87 9.84 -5.97
CA TYR A 44 -9.94 9.04 -4.75
C TYR A 44 -10.21 9.92 -3.54
N PHE A 45 -9.56 11.09 -3.46
CA PHE A 45 -9.75 12.03 -2.38
C PHE A 45 -11.16 12.65 -2.40
N PHE A 46 -11.70 12.97 -3.57
CA PHE A 46 -13.05 13.54 -3.70
C PHE A 46 -14.20 12.64 -3.20
N LYS A 47 -13.92 11.39 -2.88
CA LYS A 47 -14.91 10.47 -2.28
C LYS A 47 -15.16 10.71 -0.79
N TYR A 48 -14.34 11.52 -0.14
CA TYR A 48 -14.44 11.73 1.30
C TYR A 48 -15.54 12.72 1.69
N ALA A 49 -15.79 13.73 0.86
CA ALA A 49 -16.82 14.75 1.07
C ALA A 49 -17.17 15.45 -0.26
N ASP A 50 -18.25 16.21 -0.27
CA ASP A 50 -18.55 17.13 -1.37
C ASP A 50 -17.73 18.43 -1.22
N PHE A 51 -16.60 18.44 -1.90
CA PHE A 51 -15.67 19.57 -1.90
C PHE A 51 -16.07 20.65 -2.91
N SER A 52 -15.80 21.91 -2.56
CA SER A 52 -16.01 23.05 -3.48
C SER A 52 -15.08 22.96 -4.71
N ASN A 53 -15.37 23.74 -5.74
CA ASN A 53 -14.53 23.79 -6.95
C ASN A 53 -13.11 24.28 -6.63
N GLU A 54 -12.95 25.24 -5.71
CA GLU A 54 -11.64 25.75 -5.27
C GLU A 54 -10.86 24.66 -4.54
N GLN A 55 -11.53 23.90 -3.67
CA GLN A 55 -10.93 22.77 -2.95
C GLN A 55 -10.52 21.66 -3.93
N LYS A 56 -11.38 21.32 -4.90
CA LYS A 56 -11.08 20.33 -5.96
C LYS A 56 -9.90 20.78 -6.83
N THR A 57 -9.84 22.07 -7.19
CA THR A 57 -8.72 22.64 -7.93
C THR A 57 -7.41 22.55 -7.16
N TYR A 58 -7.43 22.91 -5.86
CA TYR A 58 -6.26 22.77 -4.99
C TYR A 58 -5.76 21.33 -4.91
N VAL A 59 -6.65 20.37 -4.64
CA VAL A 59 -6.28 18.94 -4.58
C VAL A 59 -5.69 18.47 -5.91
N SER A 60 -6.30 18.87 -7.05
CA SER A 60 -5.79 18.49 -8.37
C SER A 60 -4.39 19.06 -8.64
N SER A 61 -4.11 20.30 -8.20
CA SER A 61 -2.75 20.86 -8.33
C SER A 61 -1.74 20.10 -7.48
N VAL A 62 -2.09 19.76 -6.22
CA VAL A 62 -1.21 18.98 -5.34
C VAL A 62 -0.93 17.58 -5.89
N THR A 63 -1.92 16.91 -6.47
CA THR A 63 -1.71 15.58 -7.05
C THR A 63 -0.87 15.64 -8.34
N LEU A 64 -0.95 16.72 -9.10
CA LEU A 64 -0.07 16.95 -10.25
C LEU A 64 1.38 17.21 -9.79
N ASP A 65 1.58 18.05 -8.77
CA ASP A 65 2.90 18.30 -8.19
C ASP A 65 3.50 17.01 -7.60
N TYR A 66 2.65 16.18 -6.96
CA TYR A 66 3.06 14.85 -6.49
C TYR A 66 3.52 13.95 -7.62
N LEU A 67 2.81 13.93 -8.75
CA LEU A 67 3.21 13.15 -9.92
C LEU A 67 4.60 13.56 -10.42
N ALA A 68 4.86 14.85 -10.55
CA ALA A 68 6.14 15.40 -10.99
C ALA A 68 7.27 15.05 -10.00
N TRP A 69 7.04 15.25 -8.69
CA TRP A 69 8.00 14.87 -7.65
C TRP A 69 8.22 13.36 -7.57
N ASN A 70 7.16 12.56 -7.58
CA ASN A 70 7.24 11.11 -7.49
C ASN A 70 8.06 10.53 -8.63
N SER A 71 7.81 11.02 -9.83
CA SER A 71 8.47 10.54 -11.03
C SER A 71 9.97 10.87 -11.05
N SER A 72 10.37 12.04 -10.60
CA SER A 72 11.78 12.47 -10.57
C SER A 72 12.56 11.91 -9.36
N SER A 73 11.90 11.81 -8.19
CA SER A 73 12.56 11.49 -6.92
C SER A 73 12.33 10.06 -6.44
N GLU A 74 11.11 9.52 -6.59
CA GLU A 74 10.75 8.22 -6.00
C GLU A 74 10.80 7.06 -7.00
N ILE A 75 10.40 7.25 -8.25
CA ILE A 75 10.45 6.20 -9.27
C ILE A 75 11.86 5.60 -9.43
N PRO A 76 12.96 6.39 -9.39
CA PRO A 76 14.32 5.82 -9.39
C PRO A 76 14.60 4.91 -8.18
N LYS A 77 14.05 5.24 -7.00
CA LYS A 77 14.20 4.42 -5.79
C LYS A 77 13.40 3.13 -5.91
N TYR A 78 12.16 3.17 -6.42
CA TYR A 78 11.35 1.97 -6.69
C TYR A 78 12.06 1.04 -7.68
N ARG A 79 12.63 1.60 -8.75
CA ARG A 79 13.44 0.84 -9.70
C ARG A 79 14.61 0.12 -9.00
N ASN A 80 15.34 0.83 -8.16
CA ASN A 80 16.48 0.27 -7.43
C ASN A 80 16.04 -0.82 -6.43
N LEU A 81 14.92 -0.65 -5.76
CA LEU A 81 14.33 -1.67 -4.88
C LEU A 81 14.00 -2.94 -5.68
N ILE A 82 13.39 -2.83 -6.86
CA ILE A 82 13.07 -3.97 -7.71
C ILE A 82 14.33 -4.66 -8.21
N ILE A 83 15.40 -3.93 -8.50
CA ILE A 83 16.72 -4.50 -8.86
C ILE A 83 17.26 -5.33 -7.69
N LYS A 84 17.17 -4.84 -6.45
CA LYS A 84 17.58 -5.61 -5.25
C LYS A 84 16.71 -6.86 -5.06
N ILE A 85 15.40 -6.77 -5.27
CA ILE A 85 14.51 -7.93 -5.22
C ILE A 85 14.89 -8.96 -6.30
N ARG A 86 15.25 -8.50 -7.50
CA ARG A 86 15.71 -9.39 -8.59
C ARG A 86 17.02 -10.10 -8.29
N ALA A 87 17.86 -9.50 -7.46
CA ALA A 87 19.15 -10.09 -7.05
C ALA A 87 19.05 -11.11 -5.91
N LEU A 88 17.85 -11.36 -5.40
CA LEU A 88 17.60 -12.40 -4.39
C LEU A 88 17.75 -13.80 -5.03
N ASP A 89 18.35 -14.71 -4.29
CA ASP A 89 18.69 -16.06 -4.71
C ASP A 89 18.49 -17.11 -3.59
N GLU A 90 19.08 -18.28 -3.73
CA GLU A 90 19.03 -19.39 -2.77
C GLU A 90 19.67 -19.06 -1.41
N THR A 91 20.49 -18.04 -1.31
CA THR A 91 21.13 -17.59 -0.05
C THR A 91 20.30 -16.55 0.69
N THR A 92 19.15 -16.14 0.15
CA THR A 92 18.28 -15.12 0.71
C THR A 92 17.82 -15.47 2.12
N THR A 93 18.03 -14.55 3.05
CA THR A 93 17.67 -14.68 4.45
C THR A 93 16.44 -13.84 4.81
N THR A 94 15.82 -14.12 5.95
CA THR A 94 14.77 -13.29 6.53
C THR A 94 15.21 -11.83 6.73
N LYS A 95 16.49 -11.63 7.10
CA LYS A 95 17.06 -10.28 7.28
C LYS A 95 17.13 -9.49 5.96
N ASP A 96 17.37 -10.15 4.85
CA ASP A 96 17.39 -9.49 3.54
C ASP A 96 15.99 -9.03 3.14
N ILE A 97 14.99 -9.88 3.37
CA ILE A 97 13.59 -9.49 3.18
C ILE A 97 13.21 -8.31 4.09
N GLN A 98 13.60 -8.34 5.37
CA GLN A 98 13.33 -7.23 6.30
C GLN A 98 13.94 -5.90 5.82
N LYS A 99 15.17 -5.91 5.29
CA LYS A 99 15.81 -4.71 4.74
C LYS A 99 15.03 -4.14 3.57
N LEU A 100 14.56 -4.99 2.65
CA LEU A 100 13.74 -4.56 1.51
C LEU A 100 12.39 -3.96 1.95
N PHE A 101 11.75 -4.56 2.94
CA PHE A 101 10.52 -3.99 3.52
C PHE A 101 10.77 -2.63 4.16
N LYS A 102 11.86 -2.47 4.92
CA LYS A 102 12.24 -1.19 5.54
C LYS A 102 12.54 -0.10 4.49
N GLU A 103 13.19 -0.46 3.37
CA GLU A 103 13.35 0.47 2.24
C GLU A 103 12.01 0.89 1.65
N GLY A 104 11.07 -0.06 1.47
CA GLY A 104 9.72 0.24 1.02
C GLY A 104 8.95 1.16 1.99
N GLU A 105 9.08 0.95 3.29
CA GLU A 105 8.49 1.80 4.33
C GLU A 105 9.04 3.24 4.26
N SER A 106 10.34 3.41 3.99
CA SER A 106 10.93 4.74 3.83
C SER A 106 10.38 5.50 2.62
N MET A 107 10.07 4.81 1.53
CA MET A 107 9.45 5.40 0.34
C MET A 107 7.99 5.80 0.60
N PHE A 108 7.26 5.00 1.39
CA PHE A 108 5.92 5.37 1.83
C PHE A 108 5.95 6.60 2.74
N LYS A 109 6.95 6.65 3.65
CA LYS A 109 7.17 7.82 4.50
C LYS A 109 7.42 9.08 3.66
N ALA A 110 8.26 9.01 2.64
CA ALA A 110 8.53 10.14 1.76
C ALA A 110 7.25 10.67 1.07
N SER A 111 6.35 9.78 0.62
CA SER A 111 5.05 10.18 0.07
C SER A 111 4.15 10.84 1.13
N ASN A 112 4.12 10.32 2.36
CA ASN A 112 3.39 10.94 3.46
C ASN A 112 3.94 12.33 3.80
N ASP A 113 5.27 12.46 3.87
CA ASP A 113 5.95 13.73 4.14
C ASP A 113 5.64 14.76 3.04
N PHE A 114 5.51 14.32 1.77
CA PHE A 114 5.07 15.19 0.68
C PHE A 114 3.63 15.70 0.91
N PHE A 115 2.69 14.81 1.20
CA PHE A 115 1.28 15.19 1.31
C PHE A 115 0.93 15.92 2.61
N THR A 116 1.65 15.67 3.71
CA THR A 116 1.32 16.20 5.05
C THR A 116 1.12 17.72 5.07
N PRO A 117 2.03 18.58 4.56
CA PRO A 117 1.84 20.04 4.57
C PRO A 117 0.63 20.47 3.73
N HIS A 118 0.36 19.78 2.64
CA HIS A 118 -0.80 20.07 1.78
C HIS A 118 -2.11 19.67 2.46
N ILE A 119 -2.14 18.54 3.18
CA ILE A 119 -3.31 18.12 3.96
C ILE A 119 -3.59 19.12 5.08
N VAL A 120 -2.56 19.54 5.83
CA VAL A 120 -2.70 20.54 6.89
C VAL A 120 -3.28 21.84 6.35
N ARG A 121 -2.76 22.35 5.23
CA ARG A 121 -3.28 23.55 4.58
C ARG A 121 -4.73 23.37 4.11
N PHE A 122 -5.02 22.27 3.43
CA PHE A 122 -6.34 21.95 2.90
C PHE A 122 -7.39 21.87 4.00
N THR A 123 -7.09 21.19 5.11
CA THR A 123 -8.04 20.95 6.20
C THR A 123 -8.48 22.20 6.94
N LYS A 124 -7.74 23.32 6.79
CA LYS A 124 -8.19 24.63 7.28
C LYS A 124 -9.35 25.23 6.47
N THR A 125 -9.56 24.75 5.25
CA THR A 125 -10.61 25.25 4.34
C THR A 125 -11.91 24.45 4.40
N ILE A 126 -11.92 23.29 5.09
CA ILE A 126 -13.10 22.42 5.11
C ILE A 126 -14.17 22.93 6.08
N SER A 127 -15.44 22.76 5.70
CA SER A 127 -16.59 23.12 6.51
C SER A 127 -16.92 22.04 7.54
N GLU A 128 -17.75 22.39 8.55
CA GLU A 128 -18.29 21.41 9.49
C GLU A 128 -19.12 20.31 8.80
N THR A 129 -19.83 20.66 7.74
CA THR A 129 -20.57 19.68 6.91
C THR A 129 -19.61 18.68 6.28
N GLN A 130 -18.51 19.16 5.69
CA GLN A 130 -17.49 18.29 5.09
C GLN A 130 -16.79 17.41 6.14
N VAL A 131 -16.54 17.91 7.35
CA VAL A 131 -16.01 17.07 8.45
C VAL A 131 -16.98 15.94 8.81
N LYS A 132 -18.32 16.22 8.83
CA LYS A 132 -19.33 15.18 9.06
C LYS A 132 -19.35 14.15 7.92
N GLU A 133 -19.25 14.57 6.66
CA GLU A 133 -19.23 13.68 5.51
C GLU A 133 -17.99 12.77 5.53
N ILE A 134 -16.80 13.32 5.86
CA ILE A 134 -15.56 12.54 6.04
C ILE A 134 -15.74 11.49 7.14
N ASN A 135 -16.38 11.87 8.27
CA ASN A 135 -16.65 10.93 9.36
C ASN A 135 -17.56 9.79 8.90
N LEU A 136 -18.68 10.10 8.23
CA LEU A 136 -19.60 9.10 7.70
C LEU A 136 -18.92 8.16 6.71
N TYR A 137 -18.06 8.69 5.84
CA TYR A 137 -17.28 7.89 4.92
C TYR A 137 -16.36 6.90 5.65
N PHE A 138 -15.70 7.32 6.73
CA PHE A 138 -14.86 6.44 7.54
C PHE A 138 -15.67 5.38 8.27
N GLU A 139 -16.79 5.75 8.90
CA GLU A 139 -17.68 4.82 9.59
C GLU A 139 -18.21 3.73 8.64
N GLU A 140 -18.68 4.12 7.45
CA GLU A 140 -19.15 3.18 6.45
C GLU A 140 -18.04 2.23 5.97
N ARG A 141 -16.81 2.73 5.84
CA ARG A 141 -15.67 1.88 5.49
C ARG A 141 -15.33 0.88 6.58
N ILE A 142 -15.29 1.31 7.84
CA ILE A 142 -15.03 0.42 8.98
C ILE A 142 -16.14 -0.63 9.07
N LYS A 143 -17.41 -0.23 8.91
CA LYS A 143 -18.53 -1.16 8.86
C LYS A 143 -18.35 -2.23 7.77
N LYS A 144 -18.09 -1.82 6.53
CA LYS A 144 -17.85 -2.75 5.40
C LYS A 144 -16.68 -3.69 5.66
N TRP A 145 -15.66 -3.25 6.39
CA TRP A 145 -14.54 -4.12 6.74
C TRP A 145 -14.91 -5.13 7.80
N LYS A 146 -15.64 -4.73 8.82
CA LYS A 146 -16.16 -5.65 9.85
C LYS A 146 -17.07 -6.71 9.24
N GLU A 147 -18.00 -6.31 8.38
CA GLU A 147 -18.88 -7.23 7.64
C GLU A 147 -18.08 -8.24 6.79
N SER A 148 -17.08 -7.78 6.07
CA SER A 148 -16.22 -8.64 5.26
C SER A 148 -15.35 -9.59 6.10
N LEU A 149 -14.96 -9.20 7.32
CA LEU A 149 -14.31 -10.13 8.25
C LEU A 149 -15.28 -11.22 8.73
N ASP A 150 -16.52 -10.85 9.01
CA ASP A 150 -17.55 -11.83 9.42
C ASP A 150 -17.85 -12.83 8.31
N GLU A 151 -17.87 -12.39 7.04
CA GLU A 151 -17.98 -13.29 5.88
C GLU A 151 -16.74 -14.20 5.72
N THR A 152 -15.57 -13.75 6.20
CA THR A 152 -14.29 -14.52 6.13
C THR A 152 -13.94 -15.21 7.45
N LYS A 153 -14.78 -15.12 8.47
CA LYS A 153 -14.60 -15.74 9.81
C LYS A 153 -14.31 -17.24 9.76
N TYR A 154 -14.75 -17.88 8.68
CA TYR A 154 -14.51 -19.31 8.44
C TYR A 154 -13.17 -19.61 7.75
N GLN A 155 -12.37 -18.59 7.40
CA GLN A 155 -11.04 -18.81 6.81
C GLN A 155 -9.99 -18.74 7.91
N ASN A 156 -9.42 -19.91 8.18
CA ASN A 156 -8.26 -20.06 9.05
C ASN A 156 -7.16 -19.05 8.67
N PRO A 157 -6.54 -18.31 9.62
CA PRO A 157 -5.45 -17.37 9.37
C PRO A 157 -4.33 -17.94 8.50
N GLN A 158 -4.02 -19.22 8.68
CA GLN A 158 -3.02 -19.93 7.89
C GLN A 158 -3.44 -20.03 6.40
N GLU A 159 -4.70 -20.30 6.12
CA GLU A 159 -5.21 -20.32 4.72
C GLU A 159 -5.15 -18.95 4.07
N GLN A 160 -5.39 -17.88 4.83
CA GLN A 160 -5.24 -16.51 4.33
C GLN A 160 -3.79 -16.21 3.94
N ILE A 161 -2.81 -16.63 4.74
CA ILE A 161 -1.38 -16.48 4.44
C ILE A 161 -1.03 -17.26 3.17
N VAL A 162 -1.41 -18.53 3.09
CA VAL A 162 -1.19 -19.35 1.89
C VAL A 162 -1.79 -18.69 0.65
N LYS A 163 -3.03 -18.22 0.74
CA LYS A 163 -3.74 -17.56 -0.35
C LYS A 163 -3.09 -16.24 -0.77
N SER A 164 -2.64 -15.42 0.19
CA SER A 164 -1.95 -14.15 -0.09
C SER A 164 -0.57 -14.39 -0.70
N THR A 165 0.18 -15.36 -0.20
CA THR A 165 1.49 -15.74 -0.74
C THR A 165 1.37 -16.31 -2.14
N LYS A 166 0.39 -17.21 -2.41
CA LYS A 166 0.08 -17.69 -3.77
C LYS A 166 -0.26 -16.54 -4.74
N ARG A 167 -0.96 -15.51 -4.26
CA ARG A 167 -1.31 -14.35 -5.09
C ARG A 167 -0.08 -13.52 -5.42
N LEU A 168 0.77 -13.25 -4.41
CA LEU A 168 2.02 -12.53 -4.59
C LEU A 168 2.97 -13.27 -5.54
N ALA A 169 3.16 -14.57 -5.34
CA ALA A 169 4.00 -15.40 -6.21
C ALA A 169 3.52 -15.34 -7.67
N ARG A 170 2.21 -15.50 -7.91
CA ARG A 170 1.62 -15.38 -9.26
C ARG A 170 1.82 -13.98 -9.86
N PHE A 171 1.69 -12.92 -9.06
CA PHE A 171 1.96 -11.56 -9.50
C PHE A 171 3.41 -11.39 -9.95
N LEU A 172 4.34 -12.04 -9.25
CA LEU A 172 5.77 -12.08 -9.59
C LEU A 172 6.12 -13.12 -10.67
N GLY A 173 5.12 -13.75 -11.30
CA GLY A 173 5.32 -14.71 -12.39
C GLY A 173 5.65 -16.13 -11.93
N VAL A 174 5.59 -16.40 -10.63
CA VAL A 174 5.94 -17.68 -10.01
C VAL A 174 4.70 -18.52 -9.73
N ARG A 175 4.73 -19.80 -10.13
CA ARG A 175 3.78 -20.82 -9.70
C ARG A 175 4.44 -21.68 -8.63
N LEU A 176 3.92 -21.61 -7.40
CA LEU A 176 4.48 -22.37 -6.28
C LEU A 176 4.29 -23.87 -6.46
N SER A 177 5.31 -24.66 -6.09
CA SER A 177 5.26 -26.13 -6.00
C SER A 177 4.50 -26.59 -4.75
N GLU A 178 4.14 -27.88 -4.68
CA GLU A 178 3.50 -28.45 -3.49
C GLU A 178 4.41 -28.38 -2.26
N GLU A 179 5.72 -28.60 -2.41
CA GLU A 179 6.71 -28.49 -1.33
C GLU A 179 6.79 -27.06 -0.76
N GLN A 180 6.81 -26.05 -1.66
CA GLN A 180 6.76 -24.64 -1.24
C GLN A 180 5.45 -24.33 -0.50
N LEU A 181 4.32 -24.92 -0.92
CA LEU A 181 3.04 -24.74 -0.24
C LEU A 181 3.00 -25.41 1.13
N ILE A 182 3.63 -26.57 1.30
CA ILE A 182 3.80 -27.23 2.60
C ILE A 182 4.60 -26.34 3.53
N THR A 183 5.76 -25.86 3.10
CA THR A 183 6.61 -24.94 3.87
C THR A 183 5.85 -23.68 4.30
N ILE A 184 5.06 -23.08 3.41
CA ILE A 184 4.24 -21.91 3.75
C ILE A 184 3.20 -22.25 4.83
N LYS A 185 2.54 -23.41 4.73
CA LYS A 185 1.56 -23.87 5.73
C LYS A 185 2.20 -24.08 7.09
N GLU A 186 3.33 -24.78 7.14
CA GLU A 186 4.07 -25.06 8.39
C GLU A 186 4.48 -23.75 9.09
N LEU A 187 5.03 -22.79 8.35
CA LEU A 187 5.41 -21.50 8.92
C LEU A 187 4.17 -20.70 9.35
N SER A 188 3.09 -20.76 8.58
CA SER A 188 1.85 -20.04 8.91
C SER A 188 1.17 -20.57 10.18
N ASN A 189 1.40 -21.83 10.57
CA ASN A 189 0.90 -22.41 11.83
C ASN A 189 1.45 -21.72 13.08
N LYS A 190 2.56 -20.98 12.96
CA LYS A 190 3.09 -20.14 14.04
C LYS A 190 2.24 -18.88 14.30
N ILE A 191 1.25 -18.60 13.44
CA ILE A 191 0.33 -17.45 13.56
C ILE A 191 -0.95 -17.96 14.21
N VAL A 192 -1.14 -17.65 15.48
CA VAL A 192 -2.22 -18.20 16.30
C VAL A 192 -3.53 -17.43 16.11
N GLU A 193 -3.48 -16.13 15.86
CA GLU A 193 -4.68 -15.28 15.85
C GLU A 193 -4.90 -14.54 14.52
N PRO A 194 -6.17 -14.32 14.11
CA PRO A 194 -6.50 -13.40 13.04
C PRO A 194 -6.07 -12.00 13.43
N ASP A 195 -5.39 -11.29 12.54
CA ASP A 195 -5.06 -9.89 12.75
C ASP A 195 -6.31 -9.02 12.48
N THR A 196 -7.12 -8.83 13.51
CA THR A 196 -8.25 -7.88 13.50
C THR A 196 -7.86 -6.53 14.07
N SER A 197 -6.75 -6.46 14.79
CA SER A 197 -6.25 -5.27 15.48
C SER A 197 -6.07 -4.06 14.55
N TYR A 198 -5.78 -4.30 13.26
CA TYR A 198 -5.63 -3.21 12.29
C TYR A 198 -6.94 -2.46 12.01
N ILE A 199 -8.12 -3.11 12.11
CA ILE A 199 -9.42 -2.44 11.93
C ILE A 199 -9.72 -1.56 13.12
N GLU A 200 -9.45 -2.06 14.32
CA GLU A 200 -9.61 -1.29 15.55
C GLU A 200 -8.65 -0.09 15.58
N SER A 201 -7.38 -0.32 15.25
CA SER A 201 -6.38 0.75 15.15
C SER A 201 -6.77 1.80 14.10
N GLN A 202 -7.31 1.37 12.95
CA GLN A 202 -7.78 2.31 11.93
C GLN A 202 -9.03 3.07 12.37
N ASP A 203 -9.94 2.42 13.10
CA ASP A 203 -11.14 3.07 13.64
C ASP A 203 -10.77 4.13 14.69
N ILE A 204 -9.84 3.81 15.59
CA ILE A 204 -9.28 4.75 16.56
C ILE A 204 -8.63 5.93 15.83
N TRP A 205 -7.73 5.66 14.89
CA TRP A 205 -7.05 6.69 14.11
C TRP A 205 -8.03 7.61 13.37
N ASN A 206 -9.08 7.05 12.74
CA ASN A 206 -10.12 7.83 12.05
C ASN A 206 -10.86 8.75 13.03
N ARG A 207 -11.26 8.25 14.21
CA ARG A 207 -11.97 9.05 15.23
C ARG A 207 -11.11 10.17 15.79
N GLU A 208 -9.83 9.90 16.01
CA GLU A 208 -8.88 10.92 16.44
C GLU A 208 -8.70 11.99 15.36
N LEU A 209 -8.56 11.61 14.08
CA LEU A 209 -8.50 12.56 12.97
C LEU A 209 -9.74 13.47 12.95
N ILE A 210 -10.94 12.91 13.07
CA ILE A 210 -12.19 13.70 13.12
C ILE A 210 -12.20 14.65 14.31
N SER A 211 -11.72 14.20 15.48
CA SER A 211 -11.61 15.06 16.66
C SER A 211 -10.64 16.23 16.43
N ILE A 212 -9.52 15.99 15.75
CA ILE A 212 -8.55 17.03 15.38
C ILE A 212 -9.17 18.01 14.37
N LEU A 213 -9.83 17.52 13.32
CA LEU A 213 -10.46 18.35 12.29
C LEU A 213 -11.55 19.27 12.85
N ARG A 214 -12.29 18.84 13.87
CA ARG A 214 -13.26 19.70 14.58
C ARG A 214 -12.62 20.83 15.37
N LYS A 215 -11.32 20.74 15.67
CA LYS A 215 -10.54 21.75 16.40
C LYS A 215 -9.61 22.53 15.48
N ARG A 216 -9.88 22.62 14.18
CA ARG A 216 -9.00 23.22 13.16
C ARG A 216 -8.69 24.71 13.37
N GLU A 217 -9.50 25.40 14.19
CA GLU A 217 -9.26 26.79 14.58
C GLU A 217 -8.29 26.92 15.79
N SER A 218 -7.86 25.81 16.39
CA SER A 218 -7.00 25.86 17.57
C SER A 218 -5.55 26.23 17.17
N GLN A 219 -4.85 26.92 18.08
CA GLN A 219 -3.47 27.38 17.88
C GLN A 219 -2.49 26.23 17.57
N ASN A 220 -2.73 25.02 18.10
CA ASN A 220 -1.86 23.87 17.95
C ASN A 220 -2.31 22.91 16.84
N PHE A 221 -3.28 23.30 16.02
CA PHE A 221 -3.87 22.44 15.01
C PHE A 221 -2.84 21.82 14.06
N ASP A 222 -1.98 22.65 13.47
CA ASP A 222 -1.00 22.21 12.47
C ASP A 222 -0.06 21.14 13.01
N VAL A 223 0.45 21.35 14.21
CA VAL A 223 1.34 20.40 14.89
C VAL A 223 0.61 19.12 15.25
N THR A 224 -0.61 19.25 15.79
CA THR A 224 -1.42 18.10 16.20
C THR A 224 -1.80 17.24 14.99
N LEU A 225 -2.23 17.86 13.89
CA LEU A 225 -2.59 17.13 12.67
C LEU A 225 -1.35 16.49 12.02
N THR A 226 -0.23 17.21 11.95
CA THR A 226 1.02 16.66 11.41
C THR A 226 1.48 15.43 12.18
N ASN A 227 1.46 15.47 13.52
CA ASN A 227 1.84 14.33 14.35
C ASN A 227 0.88 13.15 14.15
N HIS A 228 -0.42 13.41 14.04
CA HIS A 228 -1.42 12.38 13.80
C HIS A 228 -1.23 11.70 12.44
N LEU A 229 -0.98 12.47 11.36
CA LEU A 229 -0.70 11.95 10.03
C LEU A 229 0.59 11.12 9.99
N ASN A 230 1.63 11.53 10.72
CA ASN A 230 2.87 10.77 10.86
C ASN A 230 2.67 9.46 11.63
N GLY A 231 1.70 9.40 12.54
CA GLY A 231 1.31 8.19 13.27
C GLY A 231 0.78 7.07 12.38
N LEU A 232 0.27 7.37 11.16
CA LEU A 232 -0.10 6.36 10.15
C LEU A 232 1.06 5.42 9.78
N LEU A 233 2.28 5.88 9.98
CA LEU A 233 3.53 5.23 9.56
C LEU A 233 4.11 4.32 10.64
N ASN A 234 3.42 4.17 11.78
CA ASN A 234 3.89 3.28 12.84
C ASN A 234 3.65 1.81 12.44
N PHE A 235 4.61 1.26 11.68
CA PHE A 235 4.61 -0.13 11.21
C PHE A 235 5.04 -1.12 12.29
N GLU A 236 5.56 -0.64 13.44
CA GLU A 236 6.15 -1.45 14.51
C GLU A 236 5.12 -2.31 15.26
N GLY A 237 3.84 -1.94 15.25
CA GLY A 237 2.78 -2.64 15.98
C GLY A 237 2.37 -4.02 15.44
N ARG A 238 3.06 -4.57 14.43
CA ARG A 238 2.63 -5.83 13.77
C ARG A 238 3.38 -7.08 14.23
N GLY A 239 4.24 -6.98 15.20
CA GLY A 239 4.87 -8.06 15.97
C GLY A 239 5.34 -9.27 15.17
N ASN A 240 5.15 -10.45 15.77
CA ASN A 240 5.60 -11.76 15.29
C ASN A 240 5.07 -12.14 13.88
N ARG A 241 3.88 -11.67 13.49
CA ARG A 241 3.27 -11.99 12.19
C ARG A 241 4.08 -11.47 11.00
N ASN A 242 4.64 -10.26 11.09
CA ASN A 242 5.49 -9.72 10.03
C ASN A 242 6.79 -10.53 9.91
N LEU A 243 7.37 -10.94 11.04
CA LEU A 243 8.57 -11.77 11.04
C LEU A 243 8.32 -13.12 10.34
N ILE A 244 7.21 -13.79 10.67
CA ILE A 244 6.83 -15.03 10.01
C ILE A 244 6.59 -14.83 8.52
N TYR A 245 5.95 -13.73 8.13
CA TYR A 245 5.72 -13.43 6.71
C TYR A 245 7.04 -13.18 5.96
N HIS A 246 8.00 -12.48 6.58
CA HIS A 246 9.33 -12.29 6.01
C HIS A 246 10.09 -13.62 5.89
N GLU A 247 9.96 -14.51 6.88
CA GLU A 247 10.53 -15.87 6.83
C GLU A 247 9.92 -16.67 5.66
N ILE A 248 8.60 -16.64 5.51
CA ILE A 248 7.90 -17.30 4.39
C ILE A 248 8.44 -16.81 3.05
N LEU A 249 8.58 -15.48 2.86
CA LEU A 249 9.09 -14.92 1.61
C LEU A 249 10.54 -15.34 1.35
N ALA A 250 11.40 -15.30 2.37
CA ALA A 250 12.77 -15.73 2.25
C ALA A 250 12.87 -17.22 1.83
N ARG A 251 12.09 -18.10 2.48
CA ARG A 251 12.07 -19.53 2.15
C ARG A 251 11.54 -19.81 0.74
N VAL A 252 10.49 -19.10 0.34
CA VAL A 252 9.93 -19.23 -1.03
C VAL A 252 10.96 -18.82 -2.06
N ILE A 253 11.65 -17.68 -1.88
CA ILE A 253 12.65 -17.20 -2.82
C ILE A 253 13.85 -18.14 -2.87
N ALA A 254 14.37 -18.57 -1.71
CA ALA A 254 15.50 -19.48 -1.63
C ALA A 254 15.22 -20.87 -2.25
N SER A 255 13.96 -21.26 -2.36
CA SER A 255 13.53 -22.54 -2.94
C SER A 255 13.07 -22.48 -4.39
N LEU A 256 13.23 -21.35 -5.08
CA LEU A 256 12.85 -21.24 -6.49
C LEU A 256 13.70 -22.16 -7.37
N ASP A 257 13.05 -23.02 -8.16
CA ASP A 257 13.71 -23.76 -9.21
C ASP A 257 14.13 -22.87 -10.39
N GLU A 258 14.89 -23.40 -11.34
CA GLU A 258 15.44 -22.63 -12.46
C GLU A 258 14.36 -22.04 -13.39
N ASP A 259 13.23 -22.74 -13.59
CA ASP A 259 12.11 -22.24 -14.38
C ASP A 259 11.36 -21.11 -13.64
N GLN A 260 11.17 -21.28 -12.34
CA GLN A 260 10.58 -20.26 -11.46
C GLN A 260 11.49 -19.02 -11.40
N LYS A 261 12.82 -19.17 -11.22
CA LYS A 261 13.80 -18.06 -11.23
C LYS A 261 13.74 -17.31 -12.55
N LYS A 262 13.74 -18.01 -13.68
CA LYS A 262 13.64 -17.41 -15.02
C LYS A 262 12.36 -16.58 -15.18
N LYS A 263 11.22 -17.07 -14.75
CA LYS A 263 9.92 -16.37 -14.82
C LYS A 263 9.88 -15.17 -13.88
N PHE A 264 10.42 -15.32 -12.66
CA PHE A 264 10.55 -14.25 -11.67
C PHE A 264 11.41 -13.11 -12.22
N HIS A 265 12.63 -13.40 -12.72
CA HIS A 265 13.51 -12.41 -13.31
C HIS A 265 12.89 -11.73 -14.54
N LYS A 266 12.22 -12.50 -15.42
CA LYS A 266 11.50 -11.93 -16.57
C LYS A 266 10.45 -10.91 -16.11
N ARG A 267 9.69 -11.22 -15.06
CA ARG A 267 8.66 -10.34 -14.52
C ARG A 267 9.25 -9.07 -13.91
N LEU A 268 10.32 -9.19 -13.12
CA LEU A 268 10.99 -8.05 -12.52
C LEU A 268 11.70 -7.16 -13.55
N ASN A 269 12.31 -7.74 -14.58
CA ASN A 269 12.88 -6.99 -15.69
C ASN A 269 11.82 -6.17 -16.42
N TYR A 270 10.62 -6.73 -16.60
CA TYR A 270 9.49 -5.99 -17.15
C TYR A 270 9.14 -4.76 -16.30
N PHE A 271 9.08 -4.91 -14.96
CA PHE A 271 8.83 -3.78 -14.07
C PHE A 271 9.93 -2.72 -14.13
N ILE A 272 11.21 -3.14 -14.09
CA ILE A 272 12.36 -2.25 -14.22
C ILE A 272 12.27 -1.44 -15.51
N SER A 273 12.04 -2.10 -16.64
CA SER A 273 11.92 -1.42 -17.94
C SER A 273 10.73 -0.45 -18.00
N SER A 274 9.64 -0.76 -17.31
CA SER A 274 8.48 0.14 -17.23
C SER A 274 8.82 1.41 -16.45
N LEU A 275 9.51 1.28 -15.29
CA LEU A 275 9.95 2.42 -14.50
C LEU A 275 11.01 3.26 -15.23
N GLU A 276 11.91 2.62 -15.99
CA GLU A 276 12.92 3.33 -16.81
C GLU A 276 12.27 4.19 -17.90
N LYS A 277 11.15 3.75 -18.49
CA LYS A 277 10.40 4.57 -19.44
C LYS A 277 9.82 5.82 -18.77
N ILE A 278 9.25 5.69 -17.57
CA ILE A 278 8.75 6.83 -16.80
C ILE A 278 9.89 7.82 -16.54
N ILE A 279 11.06 7.34 -16.11
CA ILE A 279 12.22 8.20 -15.83
C ILE A 279 12.71 8.93 -17.10
N LYS A 280 12.69 8.27 -18.26
CA LYS A 280 13.14 8.86 -19.53
C LYS A 280 12.19 9.91 -20.09
N ASN A 281 10.90 9.70 -19.92
CA ASN A 281 9.88 10.61 -20.47
C ASN A 281 9.78 11.95 -19.72
N GLN A 282 10.57 12.13 -18.66
CA GLN A 282 10.62 13.37 -17.86
C GLN A 282 11.85 14.26 -18.20
N LYS A 283 12.75 13.75 -19.02
CA LYS A 283 13.85 14.55 -19.57
C LYS A 283 13.45 15.16 -20.89
#